data_4e19c2d19b4422cf0e05fa21e04160dd
#
_entry.id   4e19c2d19b4422cf0e05fa21e04160dd
#
_cell.length_a   1.000
_cell.length_b   1.000
_cell.length_c   1.000
_cell.angle_alpha   90.00
_cell.angle_beta   90.00
_cell.angle_gamma   90.00
#
_symmetry.space_group_name_H-M   'P 1'
#
loop_
_entity.id
_entity.type
_entity.pdbx_description
1 polymer ?
#
loop_
_entity_poly.entity_id
_entity_poly.type
_entity_poly.pdbx_seq_one_letter_code
_entity_poly.pdbx_strand_id
1 'polypeptide(L)'
;MEDLTKSWSCLTLSDVEGSNLKITEEEAVTEHVLAAKFLTKRALNIEVIAKTFSPIWRAKNGFKVRKKGDHVMLFMFDSKTEIDKVLATEPWSFNKHLMVLQRYDKDIDVVDMKFNMVTFWFQVHDIPVHFRIKVVAEKICGILGMVTKPNEDMAVYGDGFIRVQVTVDISQPLCRGRVISLENGKELWVSFKYERLSNLCYWCGSLMHDDRDCELRLESEGTLPVEAQ
;
A
#
# COMPACT_ATOMS: atom_id res chain seq x y z
N MET A 1 27.30 -27.51 -12.22
CA MET A 1 26.34 -26.93 -13.19
C MET A 1 26.91 -25.72 -13.94
N GLU A 2 27.87 -24.99 -13.37
CA GLU A 2 28.49 -23.82 -14.03
C GLU A 2 29.35 -24.15 -15.29
N ASP A 3 29.89 -25.37 -15.37
CA ASP A 3 30.74 -25.78 -16.52
C ASP A 3 29.95 -26.02 -17.82
N LEU A 4 28.69 -26.46 -17.74
CA LEU A 4 27.85 -26.71 -18.91
C LEU A 4 27.37 -25.40 -19.55
N THR A 5 27.05 -24.39 -18.74
CA THR A 5 26.63 -23.07 -19.26
C THR A 5 27.76 -22.34 -19.99
N LYS A 6 29.01 -22.48 -19.51
CA LYS A 6 30.19 -21.95 -20.20
C LYS A 6 30.47 -22.64 -21.52
N SER A 7 30.28 -23.96 -21.58
CA SER A 7 30.47 -24.73 -22.85
C SER A 7 29.43 -24.35 -23.89
N TRP A 8 28.19 -24.04 -23.49
CA TRP A 8 27.14 -23.66 -24.43
C TRP A 8 27.29 -22.24 -24.97
N SER A 9 27.90 -21.33 -24.23
CA SER A 9 28.15 -19.96 -24.70
C SER A 9 29.17 -19.88 -25.86
N CYS A 10 29.90 -20.96 -26.12
CA CYS A 10 30.85 -21.05 -27.23
C CYS A 10 30.27 -21.71 -28.47
N LEU A 11 29.02 -22.20 -28.44
CA LEU A 11 28.36 -22.80 -29.59
C LEU A 11 27.78 -21.70 -30.50
N THR A 12 27.98 -21.83 -31.80
CA THR A 12 27.25 -21.00 -32.77
C THR A 12 25.80 -21.45 -32.84
N LEU A 13 24.88 -20.47 -32.84
CA LEU A 13 23.45 -20.76 -32.98
C LEU A 13 23.20 -21.47 -34.34
N SER A 14 22.37 -22.51 -34.29
CA SER A 14 21.85 -23.13 -35.52
C SER A 14 20.90 -22.16 -36.24
N ASP A 15 20.62 -22.40 -37.53
CA ASP A 15 19.67 -21.57 -38.29
C ASP A 15 18.27 -21.53 -37.63
N VAL A 16 17.91 -22.60 -36.90
CA VAL A 16 16.64 -22.67 -36.14
C VAL A 16 16.68 -21.85 -34.85
N GLU A 17 17.81 -21.84 -34.16
CA GLU A 17 17.99 -21.07 -32.91
C GLU A 17 18.23 -19.59 -33.20
N GLY A 18 18.85 -19.24 -34.32
CA GLY A 18 19.12 -17.86 -34.73
C GLY A 18 17.95 -17.16 -35.40
N SER A 19 16.86 -17.86 -35.72
CA SER A 19 15.67 -17.24 -36.31
C SER A 19 14.88 -16.42 -35.27
N ASN A 20 14.77 -15.11 -35.49
CA ASN A 20 13.98 -14.23 -34.64
C ASN A 20 12.48 -14.58 -34.74
N LEU A 21 11.92 -15.21 -33.71
CA LEU A 21 10.48 -15.35 -33.52
C LEU A 21 9.93 -14.05 -32.90
N LYS A 22 9.12 -13.33 -33.67
CA LYS A 22 8.40 -12.17 -33.15
C LYS A 22 7.15 -12.66 -32.40
N ILE A 23 7.12 -12.43 -31.09
CA ILE A 23 5.93 -12.60 -30.25
C ILE A 23 5.24 -11.24 -30.18
N THR A 24 3.94 -11.19 -30.53
CA THR A 24 3.14 -9.97 -30.51
C THR A 24 2.40 -9.83 -29.19
N GLU A 25 2.05 -8.60 -28.79
CA GLU A 25 1.26 -8.35 -27.59
C GLU A 25 -0.14 -9.00 -27.66
N GLU A 26 -0.67 -9.25 -28.85
CA GLU A 26 -1.93 -9.95 -29.07
C GLU A 26 -1.88 -11.43 -28.63
N GLU A 27 -0.69 -12.03 -28.63
CA GLU A 27 -0.46 -13.39 -28.15
C GLU A 27 -0.23 -13.45 -26.64
N ALA A 28 -0.09 -12.29 -25.97
CA ALA A 28 0.06 -12.22 -24.54
C ALA A 28 -1.29 -12.44 -23.84
N VAL A 29 -1.31 -13.33 -22.86
CA VAL A 29 -2.49 -13.49 -21.99
C VAL A 29 -2.71 -12.18 -21.23
N THR A 30 -3.86 -11.52 -21.48
CA THR A 30 -4.26 -10.28 -20.81
C THR A 30 -4.71 -10.60 -19.38
N GLU A 31 -3.79 -10.93 -18.51
CA GLU A 31 -4.07 -11.05 -17.08
C GLU A 31 -3.96 -9.67 -16.43
N HIS A 32 -4.99 -9.29 -15.69
CA HIS A 32 -4.95 -8.10 -14.86
C HIS A 32 -4.40 -8.47 -13.49
N VAL A 33 -3.17 -8.03 -13.20
CA VAL A 33 -2.44 -8.48 -12.02
C VAL A 33 -2.30 -7.35 -11.00
N LEU A 34 -2.59 -7.68 -9.73
CA LEU A 34 -2.37 -6.84 -8.57
C LEU A 34 -1.26 -7.47 -7.74
N ALA A 35 -0.17 -6.75 -7.53
CA ALA A 35 0.88 -7.15 -6.61
C ALA A 35 0.55 -6.68 -5.19
N ALA A 36 0.76 -7.54 -4.21
CA ALA A 36 0.54 -7.26 -2.80
C ALA A 36 1.78 -7.62 -1.98
N LYS A 37 2.36 -6.64 -1.29
CA LYS A 37 3.39 -6.84 -0.28
C LYS A 37 2.76 -6.88 1.10
N PHE A 38 2.98 -7.95 1.83
CA PHE A 38 2.52 -8.12 3.21
C PHE A 38 3.62 -7.63 4.16
N LEU A 39 3.32 -6.64 4.98
CA LEU A 39 4.28 -6.06 5.94
C LEU A 39 4.33 -6.92 7.22
N THR A 40 4.84 -8.13 7.08
CA THR A 40 4.98 -9.11 8.16
C THR A 40 6.20 -9.98 7.94
N LYS A 41 6.82 -10.45 9.03
CA LYS A 41 7.88 -11.49 9.00
C LYS A 41 7.31 -12.92 9.11
N ARG A 42 5.99 -13.06 9.32
CA ARG A 42 5.34 -14.37 9.47
C ARG A 42 5.21 -15.08 8.14
N ALA A 43 5.30 -16.40 8.17
CA ALA A 43 5.05 -17.22 6.98
C ALA A 43 3.63 -17.02 6.46
N LEU A 44 3.49 -16.86 5.16
CA LEU A 44 2.22 -16.65 4.47
C LEU A 44 1.76 -17.95 3.81
N ASN A 45 0.49 -18.30 4.03
CA ASN A 45 -0.17 -19.43 3.38
C ASN A 45 -1.11 -18.90 2.29
N ILE A 46 -0.85 -19.29 1.04
CA ILE A 46 -1.60 -18.84 -0.16
C ILE A 46 -3.09 -19.22 -0.05
N GLU A 47 -3.39 -20.43 0.40
CA GLU A 47 -4.78 -20.90 0.49
C GLU A 47 -5.57 -20.11 1.52
N VAL A 48 -4.94 -19.78 2.67
CA VAL A 48 -5.57 -18.97 3.71
C VAL A 48 -5.82 -17.57 3.21
N ILE A 49 -4.85 -16.97 2.50
CA ILE A 49 -4.98 -15.64 1.88
C ILE A 49 -6.14 -15.65 0.88
N ALA A 50 -6.17 -16.61 -0.04
CA ALA A 50 -7.22 -16.72 -1.04
C ALA A 50 -8.61 -16.86 -0.39
N LYS A 51 -8.74 -17.76 0.60
CA LYS A 51 -9.98 -17.96 1.37
C LYS A 51 -10.43 -16.71 2.12
N THR A 52 -9.48 -15.93 2.65
CA THR A 52 -9.79 -14.69 3.39
C THR A 52 -10.33 -13.61 2.47
N PHE A 53 -9.68 -13.36 1.33
CA PHE A 53 -10.03 -12.25 0.46
C PHE A 53 -11.14 -12.56 -0.54
N SER A 54 -11.37 -13.82 -0.89
CA SER A 54 -12.44 -14.22 -1.82
C SER A 54 -13.84 -13.68 -1.43
N PRO A 55 -14.34 -13.86 -0.19
CA PRO A 55 -15.63 -13.33 0.21
C PRO A 55 -15.66 -11.81 0.38
N ILE A 56 -14.48 -11.18 0.56
CA ILE A 56 -14.36 -9.73 0.81
C ILE A 56 -14.31 -8.97 -0.51
N TRP A 57 -13.44 -9.37 -1.43
CA TRP A 57 -13.27 -8.68 -2.72
C TRP A 57 -14.36 -9.02 -3.73
N ARG A 58 -15.04 -10.17 -3.56
CA ARG A 58 -16.22 -10.58 -4.36
C ARG A 58 -15.99 -10.44 -5.86
N ALA A 59 -14.80 -10.83 -6.35
CA ALA A 59 -14.53 -10.86 -7.77
C ALA A 59 -15.48 -11.84 -8.46
N LYS A 60 -16.07 -11.45 -9.60
CA LYS A 60 -17.14 -12.18 -10.29
C LYS A 60 -16.76 -13.64 -10.59
N ASN A 61 -15.53 -13.84 -11.06
CA ASN A 61 -14.98 -15.17 -11.37
C ASN A 61 -13.89 -15.60 -10.37
N GLY A 62 -13.79 -14.89 -9.24
CA GLY A 62 -12.71 -15.07 -8.28
C GLY A 62 -11.39 -14.47 -8.76
N PHE A 63 -10.30 -14.93 -8.17
CA PHE A 63 -8.93 -14.55 -8.55
C PHE A 63 -7.98 -15.71 -8.26
N LYS A 64 -6.85 -15.75 -8.96
CA LYS A 64 -5.77 -16.69 -8.67
C LYS A 64 -4.68 -15.98 -7.87
N VAL A 65 -4.00 -16.72 -6.99
CA VAL A 65 -2.89 -16.17 -6.18
C VAL A 65 -1.62 -16.93 -6.48
N ARG A 66 -0.52 -16.22 -6.72
CA ARG A 66 0.83 -16.80 -6.89
C ARG A 66 1.81 -16.09 -5.96
N LYS A 67 2.69 -16.84 -5.33
CA LYS A 67 3.83 -16.28 -4.60
C LYS A 67 4.92 -15.90 -5.60
N LYS A 68 5.42 -14.66 -5.53
CA LYS A 68 6.46 -14.18 -6.46
C LYS A 68 7.78 -13.85 -5.77
N GLY A 69 7.75 -13.59 -4.46
CA GLY A 69 8.96 -13.22 -3.72
C GLY A 69 8.74 -13.31 -2.21
N ASP A 70 9.62 -12.66 -1.45
CA ASP A 70 9.51 -12.60 0.00
C ASP A 70 8.35 -11.69 0.39
N HIS A 71 7.31 -12.33 0.94
CA HIS A 71 6.04 -11.67 1.34
C HIS A 71 5.33 -10.91 0.20
N VAL A 72 5.64 -11.20 -1.08
CA VAL A 72 4.94 -10.64 -2.23
C VAL A 72 4.09 -11.72 -2.90
N MET A 73 2.80 -11.39 -3.09
CA MET A 73 1.83 -12.22 -3.79
C MET A 73 1.27 -11.48 -4.99
N LEU A 74 1.05 -12.19 -6.07
CA LEU A 74 0.37 -11.71 -7.27
C LEU A 74 -1.06 -12.25 -7.28
N PHE A 75 -2.03 -11.36 -7.38
CA PHE A 75 -3.45 -11.65 -7.52
C PHE A 75 -3.85 -11.39 -8.97
N MET A 76 -4.27 -12.44 -9.68
CA MET A 76 -4.65 -12.36 -11.08
C MET A 76 -6.16 -12.33 -11.18
N PHE A 77 -6.69 -11.26 -11.78
CA PHE A 77 -8.11 -11.02 -12.00
C PHE A 77 -8.45 -11.07 -13.48
N ASP A 78 -9.70 -11.36 -13.81
CA ASP A 78 -10.19 -11.39 -15.19
C ASP A 78 -10.40 -9.99 -15.77
N SER A 79 -10.55 -8.95 -14.93
CA SER A 79 -10.80 -7.59 -15.40
C SER A 79 -10.09 -6.51 -14.59
N LYS A 80 -9.75 -5.42 -15.26
CA LYS A 80 -9.18 -4.22 -14.66
C LYS A 80 -10.14 -3.60 -13.63
N THR A 81 -11.44 -3.65 -13.88
CA THR A 81 -12.48 -3.06 -13.01
C THR A 81 -12.53 -3.72 -11.64
N GLU A 82 -12.19 -5.00 -11.53
CA GLU A 82 -12.10 -5.70 -10.25
C GLU A 82 -10.92 -5.22 -9.42
N ILE A 83 -9.75 -5.02 -10.06
CA ILE A 83 -8.59 -4.40 -9.40
C ILE A 83 -8.92 -2.98 -8.94
N ASP A 84 -9.61 -2.18 -9.78
CA ASP A 84 -10.01 -0.82 -9.42
C ASP A 84 -10.88 -0.80 -8.16
N LYS A 85 -11.82 -1.74 -8.02
CA LYS A 85 -12.66 -1.88 -6.82
C LYS A 85 -11.83 -2.24 -5.58
N VAL A 86 -10.87 -3.16 -5.71
CA VAL A 86 -9.99 -3.54 -4.61
C VAL A 86 -9.16 -2.36 -4.14
N LEU A 87 -8.54 -1.61 -5.07
CA LEU A 87 -7.75 -0.43 -4.76
C LEU A 87 -8.57 0.72 -4.19
N ALA A 88 -9.79 0.94 -4.69
CA ALA A 88 -10.68 1.99 -4.18
C ALA A 88 -11.10 1.79 -2.71
N THR A 89 -10.98 0.56 -2.21
CA THR A 89 -11.38 0.19 -0.85
C THR A 89 -10.21 -0.02 0.10
N GLU A 90 -9.00 0.42 -0.25
CA GLU A 90 -7.86 0.48 0.65
C GLU A 90 -8.14 1.27 1.94
N PRO A 91 -7.37 1.03 3.02
CA PRO A 91 -6.25 0.10 3.14
C PRO A 91 -6.72 -1.34 3.41
N TRP A 92 -5.90 -2.30 3.05
CA TRP A 92 -6.11 -3.72 3.33
C TRP A 92 -5.11 -4.24 4.36
N SER A 93 -5.56 -5.20 5.16
CA SER A 93 -4.70 -5.88 6.13
C SER A 93 -4.99 -7.38 6.16
N PHE A 94 -3.96 -8.15 6.50
CA PHE A 94 -4.07 -9.59 6.73
C PHE A 94 -3.42 -9.93 8.07
N ASN A 95 -4.14 -10.62 8.95
CA ASN A 95 -3.69 -10.95 10.31
C ASN A 95 -3.15 -9.72 11.07
N LYS A 96 -3.83 -8.58 10.96
CA LYS A 96 -3.45 -7.27 11.53
C LYS A 96 -2.22 -6.59 10.91
N HIS A 97 -1.57 -7.19 9.91
CA HIS A 97 -0.46 -6.58 9.18
C HIS A 97 -0.96 -5.89 7.92
N LEU A 98 -0.46 -4.71 7.66
CA LEU A 98 -0.81 -3.93 6.48
C LEU A 98 -0.36 -4.67 5.21
N MET A 99 -1.19 -4.58 4.18
CA MET A 99 -0.88 -5.01 2.81
C MET A 99 -0.76 -3.77 1.93
N VAL A 100 0.37 -3.65 1.26
CA VAL A 100 0.57 -2.62 0.23
C VAL A 100 0.22 -3.21 -1.11
N LEU A 101 -0.75 -2.63 -1.77
CA LEU A 101 -1.24 -3.07 -3.07
C LEU A 101 -0.73 -2.15 -4.18
N GLN A 102 -0.30 -2.73 -5.28
CA GLN A 102 0.13 -1.99 -6.46
C GLN A 102 -0.24 -2.76 -7.73
N ARG A 103 -0.67 -2.04 -8.77
CA ARG A 103 -0.84 -2.67 -10.08
C ARG A 103 0.50 -3.24 -10.54
N TYR A 104 0.48 -4.50 -10.95
CA TYR A 104 1.68 -5.13 -11.46
C TYR A 104 1.89 -4.73 -12.91
N ASP A 105 3.03 -4.13 -13.17
CA ASP A 105 3.53 -3.89 -14.50
C ASP A 105 4.43 -5.06 -14.91
N LYS A 106 4.11 -5.70 -16.01
CA LYS A 106 4.85 -6.87 -16.50
C LYS A 106 6.29 -6.53 -16.93
N ASP A 107 6.54 -5.27 -17.25
CA ASP A 107 7.85 -4.77 -17.68
C ASP A 107 8.80 -4.51 -16.50
N ILE A 108 8.29 -4.51 -15.27
CA ILE A 108 9.06 -4.27 -14.05
C ILE A 108 9.17 -5.58 -13.25
N ASP A 109 10.40 -5.98 -12.88
CA ASP A 109 10.54 -7.11 -11.96
C ASP A 109 9.93 -6.72 -10.59
N VAL A 110 9.24 -7.68 -9.96
CA VAL A 110 8.63 -7.50 -8.64
C VAL A 110 9.66 -7.06 -7.58
N VAL A 111 10.93 -7.43 -7.76
CA VAL A 111 12.02 -7.04 -6.87
C VAL A 111 12.28 -5.53 -6.91
N ASP A 112 12.05 -4.91 -8.08
CA ASP A 112 12.25 -3.47 -8.29
C ASP A 112 11.02 -2.63 -7.93
N MET A 113 9.89 -3.27 -7.63
CA MET A 113 8.66 -2.58 -7.22
C MET A 113 8.79 -1.97 -5.82
N LYS A 114 8.42 -0.70 -5.68
CA LYS A 114 8.42 0.02 -4.41
C LYS A 114 7.04 -0.06 -3.74
N PHE A 115 6.93 -0.87 -2.71
CA PHE A 115 5.70 -1.05 -1.92
C PHE A 115 5.68 -0.11 -0.69
N ASN A 116 5.60 1.18 -0.91
CA ASN A 116 5.63 2.20 0.14
C ASN A 116 4.44 3.17 0.11
N MET A 117 3.57 3.09 -0.89
CA MET A 117 2.41 3.98 -1.01
C MET A 117 1.13 3.25 -0.64
N VAL A 118 0.33 3.82 0.26
CA VAL A 118 -0.97 3.26 0.68
C VAL A 118 -2.00 4.37 0.81
N THR A 119 -3.22 4.09 0.38
CA THR A 119 -4.33 5.03 0.49
C THR A 119 -5.12 4.78 1.78
N PHE A 120 -5.25 5.83 2.61
CA PHE A 120 -6.05 5.82 3.81
C PHE A 120 -7.20 6.83 3.74
N TRP A 121 -8.26 6.55 4.46
CA TRP A 121 -9.22 7.56 4.88
C TRP A 121 -8.75 8.18 6.18
N PHE A 122 -8.61 9.51 6.14
CA PHE A 122 -8.25 10.34 7.28
C PHE A 122 -9.50 11.02 7.82
N GLN A 123 -9.70 10.97 9.12
CA GLN A 123 -10.63 11.83 9.82
C GLN A 123 -9.85 13.05 10.32
N VAL A 124 -10.20 14.23 9.83
CA VAL A 124 -9.57 15.50 10.18
C VAL A 124 -10.42 16.14 11.25
N HIS A 125 -9.91 16.15 12.49
CA HIS A 125 -10.58 16.66 13.68
C HIS A 125 -10.08 18.04 14.04
N ASP A 126 -10.81 18.72 14.95
CA ASP A 126 -10.44 20.00 15.58
C ASP A 126 -10.34 21.19 14.62
N ILE A 127 -10.93 21.07 13.40
CA ILE A 127 -11.10 22.21 12.51
C ILE A 127 -12.23 23.11 13.09
N PRO A 128 -12.00 24.43 13.26
CA PRO A 128 -13.06 25.35 13.69
C PRO A 128 -14.30 25.26 12.78
N VAL A 129 -15.49 25.38 13.39
CA VAL A 129 -16.78 25.10 12.69
C VAL A 129 -16.91 25.85 11.39
N HIS A 130 -16.54 27.13 11.34
CA HIS A 130 -16.66 27.98 10.14
C HIS A 130 -15.63 27.66 9.04
N PHE A 131 -14.56 26.90 9.35
CA PHE A 131 -13.59 26.38 8.39
C PHE A 131 -13.78 24.89 8.09
N ARG A 132 -14.77 24.24 8.69
CA ARG A 132 -15.03 22.80 8.55
C ARG A 132 -15.72 22.51 7.22
N ILE A 133 -14.99 22.70 6.14
CA ILE A 133 -15.40 22.40 4.77
C ILE A 133 -14.37 21.50 4.07
N LYS A 134 -14.82 20.71 3.10
CA LYS A 134 -14.01 19.71 2.39
C LYS A 134 -12.72 20.30 1.84
N VAL A 135 -12.79 21.44 1.16
CA VAL A 135 -11.63 22.09 0.53
C VAL A 135 -10.53 22.44 1.57
N VAL A 136 -10.93 22.92 2.75
CA VAL A 136 -9.98 23.24 3.83
C VAL A 136 -9.35 21.96 4.38
N ALA A 137 -10.13 20.90 4.59
CA ALA A 137 -9.61 19.62 5.06
C ALA A 137 -8.64 19.00 4.04
N GLU A 138 -8.95 19.03 2.74
CA GLU A 138 -8.07 18.57 1.67
C GLU A 138 -6.76 19.37 1.64
N LYS A 139 -6.82 20.70 1.79
CA LYS A 139 -5.62 21.56 1.88
C LYS A 139 -4.76 21.21 3.10
N ILE A 140 -5.38 20.94 4.24
CA ILE A 140 -4.70 20.53 5.47
C ILE A 140 -4.00 19.18 5.26
N CYS A 141 -4.66 18.23 4.60
CA CYS A 141 -4.13 16.89 4.33
C CYS A 141 -3.07 16.85 3.23
N GLY A 142 -2.98 17.86 2.38
CA GLY A 142 -2.04 17.91 1.24
C GLY A 142 -0.56 17.77 1.61
N ILE A 143 -0.19 17.97 2.88
CA ILE A 143 1.18 17.72 3.37
C ILE A 143 1.48 16.24 3.60
N LEU A 144 0.43 15.42 3.79
CA LEU A 144 0.58 13.99 4.10
C LEU A 144 0.95 13.19 2.84
N GLY A 145 0.47 13.65 1.68
CA GLY A 145 0.63 12.96 0.42
C GLY A 145 -0.38 13.43 -0.62
N MET A 146 -0.70 12.55 -1.55
CA MET A 146 -1.60 12.84 -2.66
C MET A 146 -3.06 12.69 -2.22
N VAL A 147 -3.79 13.81 -2.16
CA VAL A 147 -5.24 13.81 -1.88
C VAL A 147 -5.98 13.25 -3.08
N THR A 148 -6.73 12.18 -2.85
CA THR A 148 -7.57 11.54 -3.85
C THR A 148 -8.98 12.11 -3.77
N LYS A 149 -9.58 12.43 -4.91
CA LYS A 149 -10.98 12.83 -4.96
C LYS A 149 -11.83 11.56 -5.05
N PRO A 150 -12.53 11.17 -3.97
CA PRO A 150 -13.43 10.02 -4.04
C PRO A 150 -14.63 10.34 -4.94
N ASN A 151 -15.27 9.29 -5.46
CA ASN A 151 -16.54 9.42 -6.14
C ASN A 151 -17.58 10.10 -5.20
N GLU A 152 -18.47 10.91 -5.75
CA GLU A 152 -19.38 11.82 -5.03
C GLU A 152 -20.26 11.14 -3.96
N ASP A 153 -20.47 9.84 -4.03
CA ASP A 153 -21.33 9.05 -3.14
C ASP A 153 -20.76 8.69 -1.78
N MET A 154 -19.48 9.01 -1.50
CA MET A 154 -18.88 8.65 -0.21
C MET A 154 -19.07 9.74 0.83
N ALA A 155 -19.66 9.40 1.99
CA ALA A 155 -19.87 10.32 3.09
C ALA A 155 -18.55 10.96 3.55
N VAL A 156 -18.43 12.26 3.29
CA VAL A 156 -17.23 13.07 3.59
C VAL A 156 -17.31 13.67 5.00
N TYR A 157 -18.54 13.93 5.48
CA TYR A 157 -18.78 14.59 6.77
C TYR A 157 -19.13 13.57 7.86
N GLY A 158 -18.46 13.64 8.99
CA GLY A 158 -18.78 12.91 10.20
C GLY A 158 -19.19 13.86 11.34
N ASP A 159 -19.55 13.30 12.48
CA ASP A 159 -19.82 14.09 13.68
C ASP A 159 -18.52 14.70 14.21
N GLY A 160 -18.33 15.98 13.93
CA GLY A 160 -17.16 16.76 14.38
C GLY A 160 -15.89 16.61 13.53
N PHE A 161 -15.89 15.86 12.43
CA PHE A 161 -14.72 15.68 11.55
C PHE A 161 -15.08 15.68 10.08
N ILE A 162 -14.07 15.83 9.22
CA ILE A 162 -14.20 15.63 7.77
C ILE A 162 -13.30 14.47 7.36
N ARG A 163 -13.82 13.61 6.50
CA ARG A 163 -13.07 12.49 5.91
C ARG A 163 -12.37 12.93 4.63
N VAL A 164 -11.10 12.64 4.52
CA VAL A 164 -10.28 12.91 3.33
C VAL A 164 -9.52 11.64 2.96
N GLN A 165 -9.54 11.25 1.69
CA GLN A 165 -8.77 10.12 1.21
C GLN A 165 -7.40 10.60 0.72
N VAL A 166 -6.32 10.03 1.25
CA VAL A 166 -4.94 10.44 0.94
C VAL A 166 -4.07 9.21 0.74
N THR A 167 -3.30 9.21 -0.34
CA THR A 167 -2.23 8.24 -0.58
C THR A 167 -0.95 8.76 0.05
N VAL A 168 -0.41 8.03 1.02
CA VAL A 168 0.74 8.43 1.83
C VAL A 168 1.90 7.46 1.66
N ASP A 169 3.12 7.97 1.85
CA ASP A 169 4.33 7.15 1.92
C ASP A 169 4.50 6.59 3.35
N ILE A 170 4.29 5.29 3.49
CA ILE A 170 4.39 4.60 4.77
C ILE A 170 5.82 4.28 5.22
N SER A 171 6.84 4.63 4.41
CA SER A 171 8.25 4.57 4.84
C SER A 171 8.59 5.65 5.87
N GLN A 172 7.76 6.69 5.95
CA GLN A 172 7.87 7.76 6.93
C GLN A 172 7.03 7.45 8.19
N PRO A 173 7.43 7.96 9.35
CA PRO A 173 6.61 7.87 10.56
C PRO A 173 5.23 8.50 10.35
N LEU A 174 4.23 7.91 11.01
CA LEU A 174 2.84 8.31 10.89
C LEU A 174 2.63 9.73 11.45
N CYS A 175 2.05 10.61 10.64
CA CYS A 175 1.73 11.99 11.04
C CYS A 175 0.42 12.02 11.84
N ARG A 176 0.46 12.47 13.10
CA ARG A 176 -0.70 12.52 14.01
C ARG A 176 -1.57 13.77 13.84
N GLY A 177 -1.06 14.81 13.23
CA GLY A 177 -1.73 16.09 13.06
C GLY A 177 -0.76 17.18 12.64
N ARG A 178 -1.25 18.40 12.57
CA ARG A 178 -0.43 19.59 12.27
C ARG A 178 -0.96 20.85 12.94
N VAL A 179 -0.09 21.81 13.16
CA VAL A 179 -0.48 23.18 13.50
C VAL A 179 -0.95 23.90 12.24
N ILE A 180 -2.06 24.59 12.32
CA ILE A 180 -2.55 25.53 11.31
C ILE A 180 -2.62 26.94 11.91
N SER A 181 -2.27 27.97 11.13
CA SER A 181 -2.38 29.37 11.54
C SER A 181 -3.57 30.03 10.82
N LEU A 182 -4.40 30.72 11.60
CA LEU A 182 -5.52 31.49 11.09
C LEU A 182 -5.05 32.92 10.76
N GLU A 183 -5.83 33.67 9.95
CA GLU A 183 -5.51 35.04 9.54
C GLU A 183 -5.34 36.00 10.72
N ASN A 184 -6.02 35.74 11.82
CA ASN A 184 -5.88 36.51 13.08
C ASN A 184 -4.63 36.18 13.90
N GLY A 185 -3.72 35.36 13.37
CA GLY A 185 -2.48 34.93 14.00
C GLY A 185 -2.67 33.81 15.05
N LYS A 186 -3.89 33.31 15.25
CA LYS A 186 -4.15 32.19 16.17
C LYS A 186 -3.68 30.89 15.56
N GLU A 187 -2.89 30.13 16.32
CA GLU A 187 -2.47 28.78 15.98
C GLU A 187 -3.37 27.74 16.63
N LEU A 188 -3.67 26.68 15.90
CA LEU A 188 -4.52 25.57 16.32
C LEU A 188 -3.90 24.26 15.89
N TRP A 189 -3.99 23.25 16.75
CA TRP A 189 -3.65 21.87 16.39
C TRP A 189 -4.85 21.21 15.72
N VAL A 190 -4.62 20.61 14.54
CA VAL A 190 -5.60 19.77 13.82
C VAL A 190 -5.10 18.33 13.88
N SER A 191 -5.91 17.44 14.42
CA SER A 191 -5.53 16.04 14.61
C SER A 191 -6.03 15.15 13.49
N PHE A 192 -5.23 14.13 13.15
CA PHE A 192 -5.53 13.13 12.15
C PHE A 192 -5.79 11.78 12.79
N LYS A 193 -6.91 11.13 12.42
CA LYS A 193 -7.17 9.73 12.74
C LYS A 193 -7.25 8.93 11.44
N TYR A 194 -6.55 7.83 11.40
CA TYR A 194 -6.49 6.94 10.23
C TYR A 194 -7.56 5.86 10.38
N GLU A 195 -8.41 5.71 9.39
CA GLU A 195 -9.39 4.62 9.38
C GLU A 195 -8.72 3.31 8.99
N ARG A 196 -9.08 2.24 9.67
CA ARG A 196 -8.56 0.88 9.46
C ARG A 196 -7.02 0.79 9.55
N LEU A 197 -6.42 1.64 10.38
CA LEU A 197 -5.00 1.57 10.67
C LEU A 197 -4.66 0.22 11.29
N SER A 198 -3.73 -0.50 10.69
CA SER A 198 -3.27 -1.81 11.15
C SER A 198 -1.79 -1.76 11.51
N ASN A 199 -1.45 -2.42 12.61
CA ASN A 199 -0.09 -2.73 13.01
C ASN A 199 0.88 -1.52 13.04
N LEU A 200 0.47 -0.45 13.73
CA LEU A 200 1.35 0.67 14.02
C LEU A 200 2.41 0.26 15.06
N CYS A 201 3.67 0.48 14.75
CA CYS A 201 4.72 0.45 15.76
C CYS A 201 4.59 1.69 16.66
N TYR A 202 4.14 1.49 17.89
CA TYR A 202 3.97 2.59 18.86
C TYR A 202 5.29 3.19 19.35
N TRP A 203 6.42 2.53 19.02
CA TRP A 203 7.74 3.01 19.39
C TRP A 203 8.28 4.06 18.42
N CYS A 204 8.25 3.78 17.12
CA CYS A 204 8.81 4.67 16.10
C CYS A 204 7.78 5.30 15.16
N GLY A 205 6.50 4.95 15.30
CA GLY A 205 5.42 5.45 14.44
C GLY A 205 5.38 4.84 13.03
N SER A 206 6.17 3.80 12.74
CA SER A 206 6.21 3.14 11.45
C SER A 206 5.09 2.10 11.28
N LEU A 207 4.62 1.92 10.05
CA LEU A 207 3.70 0.84 9.65
C LEU A 207 4.43 -0.35 9.00
N MET A 208 5.76 -0.25 8.83
CA MET A 208 6.56 -1.24 8.09
C MET A 208 6.91 -2.47 8.93
N HIS A 209 6.81 -2.40 10.25
CA HIS A 209 7.16 -3.47 11.18
C HIS A 209 6.27 -3.46 12.43
N ASP A 210 6.29 -4.56 13.17
CA ASP A 210 5.67 -4.70 14.48
C ASP A 210 6.59 -4.10 15.58
N ASP A 211 6.04 -3.70 16.73
CA ASP A 211 6.80 -3.24 17.90
C ASP A 211 7.95 -4.17 18.30
N ARG A 212 7.75 -5.49 18.14
CA ARG A 212 8.74 -6.52 18.48
C ARG A 212 9.97 -6.50 17.59
N ASP A 213 9.77 -6.03 16.35
CA ASP A 213 10.80 -5.98 15.31
C ASP A 213 11.40 -4.57 15.15
N CYS A 214 11.05 -3.64 16.03
CA CYS A 214 11.53 -2.28 15.99
C CYS A 214 12.98 -2.18 16.46
N GLU A 215 13.88 -1.83 15.54
CA GLU A 215 15.32 -1.68 15.83
C GLU A 215 15.56 -0.62 16.91
N LEU A 216 14.89 0.54 16.81
CA LEU A 216 14.97 1.61 17.81
C LEU A 216 14.57 1.15 19.20
N ARG A 217 13.59 0.26 19.30
CA ARG A 217 13.18 -0.33 20.58
C ARG A 217 14.22 -1.27 21.11
N LEU A 218 14.79 -2.11 20.25
CA LEU A 218 15.81 -3.10 20.64
C LEU A 218 17.09 -2.41 21.09
N GLU A 219 17.51 -1.34 20.40
CA GLU A 219 18.70 -0.56 20.74
C GLU A 219 18.54 0.25 22.04
N SER A 220 17.31 0.72 22.32
CA SER A 220 17.00 1.50 23.54
C SER A 220 16.74 0.64 24.79
N GLU A 221 16.99 -0.67 24.72
CA GLU A 221 16.72 -1.63 25.82
C GLU A 221 15.28 -1.52 26.39
N GLY A 222 14.35 -1.04 25.57
CA GLY A 222 12.95 -0.86 25.96
C GLY A 222 12.65 0.41 26.76
N THR A 223 13.56 1.35 26.87
CA THR A 223 13.35 2.67 27.52
C THR A 223 13.05 3.74 26.47
N LEU A 224 11.88 4.40 26.56
CA LEU A 224 11.55 5.55 25.67
C LEU A 224 12.48 6.73 26.01
N PRO A 225 13.06 7.40 25.00
CA PRO A 225 13.77 8.66 25.23
C PRO A 225 12.78 9.69 25.83
N VAL A 226 13.26 10.49 26.80
CA VAL A 226 12.47 11.47 27.56
C VAL A 226 11.77 12.50 26.64
N GLU A 227 12.29 12.71 25.43
CA GLU A 227 11.74 13.63 24.41
C GLU A 227 10.51 13.07 23.66
N ALA A 228 10.20 11.79 23.83
CA ALA A 228 9.07 11.11 23.16
C ALA A 228 7.87 10.88 24.10
N GLN A 229 7.93 11.34 25.34
CA GLN A 229 6.82 11.35 26.31
C GLN A 229 6.08 12.69 26.20
#